data_33ece3c5c510b4ed182c52a6d57c5168
#
_entry.id   33ece3c5c510b4ed182c52a6d57c5168
#
_cell.length_a   1.000
_cell.length_b   1.000
_cell.length_c   1.000
_cell.angle_alpha   90.00
_cell.angle_beta   90.00
_cell.angle_gamma   90.00
#
_symmetry.space_group_name_H-M   'P 1'
#
loop_
_entity.id
_entity.type
_entity.pdbx_description
1 polymer ?
#
loop_
_entity_poly.entity_id
_entity_poly.type
_entity_poly.pdbx_seq_one_letter_code
_entity_poly.pdbx_strand_id
1 'polypeptide(L)'
;IKPDGIVVVELSSFQLAELRNIKKSPHISVLTNLSPNHLDRHGDMDDYIYAKKGIIAHQTLADYTILNYDDPELRRWERECKGRVLWYSARQPVREGVFIKGNSMVIAIDGVSTDVPGLSEVKLPGVHNLQNIFAASCAAYLAGARRPHIGKEIMAFTGLEHRLEFVREVAGVQYFNDSKATTPESAIAAISAFQSPVILIAGGSDKGSSFEAFAEACVKHARSVILIGKTAQK
;
A
#
# COMPACT_ATOMS: atom_id res chain seq x y z
N ILE A 1 21.27 -6.61 -15.73
CA ILE A 1 20.87 -5.24 -15.36
C ILE A 1 22.05 -4.36 -15.71
N LYS A 2 21.81 -3.20 -16.32
CA LYS A 2 22.86 -2.23 -16.59
C LYS A 2 23.35 -1.62 -15.27
N PRO A 3 24.62 -1.18 -15.14
CA PRO A 3 25.15 -0.61 -13.90
C PRO A 3 24.40 0.60 -13.37
N ASP A 4 23.76 1.36 -14.26
CA ASP A 4 22.93 2.56 -13.99
C ASP A 4 21.42 2.26 -13.97
N GLY A 5 21.06 0.98 -14.05
CA GLY A 5 19.65 0.56 -14.07
C GLY A 5 19.01 0.63 -12.69
N ILE A 6 17.77 1.15 -12.64
CA ILE A 6 16.94 1.12 -11.44
C ILE A 6 16.18 -0.21 -11.39
N VAL A 7 16.21 -0.87 -10.23
CA VAL A 7 15.48 -2.11 -9.97
C VAL A 7 14.44 -1.86 -8.90
N VAL A 8 13.18 -2.15 -9.20
CA VAL A 8 12.09 -2.10 -8.23
C VAL A 8 11.73 -3.53 -7.87
N VAL A 9 11.77 -3.85 -6.56
CA VAL A 9 11.52 -5.21 -6.05
C VAL A 9 10.51 -5.15 -4.94
N GLU A 10 9.48 -5.98 -5.02
CA GLU A 10 8.60 -6.28 -3.89
C GLU A 10 9.22 -7.42 -3.08
N LEU A 11 9.35 -7.22 -1.75
CA LEU A 11 9.97 -8.16 -0.84
C LEU A 11 8.98 -8.59 0.25
N SER A 12 8.80 -9.89 0.39
CA SER A 12 8.06 -10.48 1.49
C SER A 12 8.83 -10.38 2.81
N SER A 13 8.14 -10.53 3.95
CA SER A 13 8.78 -10.56 5.27
C SER A 13 9.83 -11.68 5.39
N PHE A 14 9.63 -12.79 4.70
CA PHE A 14 10.59 -13.90 4.66
C PHE A 14 11.88 -13.53 3.94
N GLN A 15 11.76 -12.90 2.76
CA GLN A 15 12.91 -12.40 2.01
C GLN A 15 13.65 -11.30 2.78
N LEU A 16 12.93 -10.45 3.52
CA LEU A 16 13.53 -9.41 4.34
C LEU A 16 14.31 -9.99 5.54
N ALA A 17 13.86 -11.10 6.12
CA ALA A 17 14.62 -11.83 7.11
C ALA A 17 15.96 -12.34 6.53
N GLU A 18 15.96 -12.87 5.30
CA GLU A 18 17.19 -13.29 4.61
C GLU A 18 18.12 -12.12 4.27
N LEU A 19 17.58 -10.94 3.92
CA LEU A 19 18.40 -9.74 3.68
C LEU A 19 19.23 -9.34 4.90
N ARG A 20 18.77 -9.61 6.12
CA ARG A 20 19.56 -9.40 7.34
C ARG A 20 20.83 -10.26 7.36
N ASN A 21 20.73 -11.50 6.92
CA ASN A 21 21.84 -12.45 6.88
C ASN A 21 22.94 -12.00 5.91
N ILE A 22 22.54 -11.47 4.75
CA ILE A 22 23.48 -10.93 3.75
C ILE A 22 23.89 -9.48 4.00
N LYS A 23 23.39 -8.85 5.08
CA LYS A 23 23.70 -7.49 5.52
C LYS A 23 23.49 -6.46 4.40
N LYS A 24 22.35 -6.51 3.72
CA LYS A 24 21.97 -5.59 2.64
C LYS A 24 20.61 -4.97 2.92
N SER A 25 20.48 -3.70 2.53
CA SER A 25 19.21 -2.97 2.48
C SER A 25 19.14 -2.19 1.17
N PRO A 26 17.95 -1.96 0.61
CA PRO A 26 17.79 -1.13 -0.58
C PRO A 26 18.22 0.31 -0.31
N HIS A 27 18.72 1.00 -1.34
CA HIS A 27 19.00 2.43 -1.28
C HIS A 27 17.73 3.25 -0.99
N ILE A 28 16.61 2.88 -1.61
CA ILE A 28 15.30 3.47 -1.33
C ILE A 28 14.39 2.34 -0.82
N SER A 29 14.01 2.42 0.44
CA SER A 29 13.06 1.48 1.07
C SER A 29 11.67 2.11 1.16
N VAL A 30 10.64 1.35 0.84
CA VAL A 30 9.23 1.78 0.94
C VAL A 30 8.48 0.80 1.83
N LEU A 31 7.80 1.32 2.85
CA LEU A 31 6.91 0.53 3.71
C LEU A 31 5.49 1.09 3.59
N THR A 32 4.57 0.25 3.15
CA THR A 32 3.20 0.67 2.84
C THR A 32 2.29 0.65 4.04
N ASN A 33 2.29 -0.45 4.79
CA ASN A 33 1.51 -0.62 6.02
C ASN A 33 2.06 -1.80 6.83
N LEU A 34 1.61 -1.87 8.07
CA LEU A 34 1.90 -2.96 8.98
C LEU A 34 0.58 -3.50 9.55
N SER A 35 0.07 -4.56 8.94
CA SER A 35 -1.07 -5.32 9.44
C SER A 35 -0.66 -6.77 9.71
N PRO A 36 -1.26 -7.43 10.69
CA PRO A 36 -0.98 -8.84 10.99
C PRO A 36 -1.12 -9.71 9.73
N ASN A 37 -0.06 -10.42 9.38
CA ASN A 37 -0.07 -11.34 8.25
C ASN A 37 1.00 -12.42 8.48
N HIS A 38 0.73 -13.65 8.03
CA HIS A 38 1.66 -14.77 8.15
C HIS A 38 2.11 -15.08 9.58
N LEU A 39 1.27 -14.81 10.60
CA LEU A 39 1.59 -15.11 12.01
C LEU A 39 1.69 -16.62 12.26
N ASP A 40 1.05 -17.43 11.43
CA ASP A 40 1.20 -18.88 11.40
C ASP A 40 2.65 -19.34 11.13
N ARG A 41 3.48 -18.47 10.55
CA ARG A 41 4.87 -18.75 10.22
C ARG A 41 5.87 -17.91 11.00
N HIS A 42 5.52 -16.68 11.39
CA HIS A 42 6.39 -15.82 12.20
C HIS A 42 6.25 -16.06 13.70
N GLY A 43 5.16 -16.75 14.12
CA GLY A 43 4.87 -16.99 15.54
C GLY A 43 4.06 -15.86 16.16
N ASP A 44 4.55 -14.64 16.13
CA ASP A 44 3.86 -13.47 16.66
C ASP A 44 4.11 -12.20 15.83
N MET A 45 3.53 -11.08 16.28
CA MET A 45 3.66 -9.78 15.62
C MET A 45 5.05 -9.18 15.76
N ASP A 46 5.76 -9.45 16.84
CA ASP A 46 7.11 -8.93 17.09
C ASP A 46 8.11 -9.56 16.13
N ASP A 47 8.01 -10.86 15.90
CA ASP A 47 8.83 -11.57 14.90
C ASP A 47 8.55 -11.08 13.49
N TYR A 48 7.27 -10.83 13.16
CA TYR A 48 6.88 -10.27 11.87
C TYR A 48 7.45 -8.86 11.67
N ILE A 49 7.35 -7.98 12.67
CA ILE A 49 7.94 -6.64 12.68
C ILE A 49 9.46 -6.71 12.54
N TYR A 50 10.09 -7.58 13.32
CA TYR A 50 11.53 -7.79 13.25
C TYR A 50 11.99 -8.20 11.85
N ALA A 51 11.30 -9.12 11.21
CA ALA A 51 11.58 -9.54 9.84
C ALA A 51 11.42 -8.35 8.87
N LYS A 52 10.33 -7.60 8.95
CA LYS A 52 10.08 -6.44 8.10
C LYS A 52 11.09 -5.31 8.28
N LYS A 53 11.59 -5.08 9.50
CA LYS A 53 12.68 -4.13 9.77
C LYS A 53 14.00 -4.52 9.07
N GLY A 54 14.11 -5.74 8.54
CA GLY A 54 15.22 -6.15 7.68
C GLY A 54 15.46 -5.21 6.50
N ILE A 55 14.40 -4.57 5.98
CA ILE A 55 14.51 -3.65 4.84
C ILE A 55 15.35 -2.39 5.15
N ILE A 56 15.39 -1.93 6.40
CA ILE A 56 16.11 -0.74 6.84
C ILE A 56 17.37 -1.07 7.67
N ALA A 57 17.55 -2.31 8.10
CA ALA A 57 18.53 -2.71 9.11
C ALA A 57 19.99 -2.36 8.75
N HIS A 58 20.32 -2.37 7.48
CA HIS A 58 21.66 -2.12 6.94
C HIS A 58 21.77 -0.84 6.09
N GLN A 59 20.75 0.02 6.16
CA GLN A 59 20.84 1.35 5.53
C GLN A 59 21.88 2.22 6.20
N THR A 60 22.37 3.19 5.46
CA THR A 60 23.35 4.20 5.84
C THR A 60 22.74 5.61 5.76
N LEU A 61 23.50 6.64 6.11
CA LEU A 61 23.07 8.04 5.98
C LEU A 61 22.83 8.48 4.51
N ALA A 62 23.34 7.72 3.55
CA ALA A 62 23.12 8.01 2.12
C ALA A 62 21.82 7.43 1.58
N ASP A 63 21.10 6.62 2.37
CA ASP A 63 19.92 5.90 1.94
C ASP A 63 18.62 6.62 2.34
N TYR A 64 17.49 6.16 1.79
CA TYR A 64 16.18 6.74 2.00
C TYR A 64 15.19 5.70 2.51
N THR A 65 14.34 6.10 3.46
CA THR A 65 13.21 5.30 3.92
C THR A 65 11.91 6.09 3.73
N ILE A 66 10.97 5.53 3.00
CA ILE A 66 9.65 6.11 2.75
C ILE A 66 8.65 5.37 3.63
N LEU A 67 8.02 6.09 4.56
CA LEU A 67 7.09 5.55 5.55
C LEU A 67 5.69 6.14 5.39
N ASN A 68 4.69 5.31 5.67
CA ASN A 68 3.30 5.74 5.74
C ASN A 68 3.05 6.51 7.05
N TYR A 69 2.78 7.81 6.94
CA TYR A 69 2.46 8.64 8.11
C TYR A 69 1.08 8.30 8.72
N ASP A 70 0.18 7.73 7.92
CA ASP A 70 -1.14 7.32 8.37
C ASP A 70 -1.12 6.03 9.20
N ASP A 71 0.00 5.28 9.19
CA ASP A 71 0.23 4.08 9.99
C ASP A 71 0.96 4.42 11.30
N PRO A 72 0.32 4.24 12.48
CA PRO A 72 0.91 4.60 13.77
C PRO A 72 2.18 3.80 14.10
N GLU A 73 2.27 2.56 13.65
CA GLU A 73 3.44 1.73 13.92
C GLU A 73 4.63 2.18 13.07
N LEU A 74 4.42 2.43 11.79
CA LEU A 74 5.48 2.92 10.91
C LEU A 74 6.02 4.29 11.33
N ARG A 75 5.19 5.14 11.96
CA ARG A 75 5.70 6.41 12.53
C ARG A 75 6.74 6.20 13.62
N ARG A 76 6.64 5.13 14.39
CA ARG A 76 7.61 4.83 15.45
C ARG A 76 8.97 4.43 14.89
N TRP A 77 9.00 3.89 13.66
CA TRP A 77 10.22 3.42 13.04
C TRP A 77 11.15 4.55 12.58
N GLU A 78 10.69 5.80 12.50
CA GLU A 78 11.54 6.96 12.16
C GLU A 78 12.83 6.97 12.96
N ARG A 79 12.75 6.68 14.25
CA ARG A 79 13.91 6.70 15.18
C ARG A 79 14.93 5.58 14.92
N GLU A 80 14.52 4.56 14.20
CA GLU A 80 15.37 3.40 13.88
C GLU A 80 15.98 3.52 12.47
N CYS A 81 15.48 4.43 11.64
CA CYS A 81 16.01 4.67 10.31
C CYS A 81 17.33 5.44 10.38
N LYS A 82 18.38 4.90 9.78
CA LYS A 82 19.69 5.58 9.66
C LYS A 82 19.71 6.57 8.51
N GLY A 83 19.01 6.23 7.42
CA GLY A 83 18.86 7.07 6.24
C GLY A 83 17.86 8.20 6.45
N ARG A 84 17.71 9.05 5.43
CA ARG A 84 16.73 10.13 5.44
C ARG A 84 15.32 9.56 5.35
N VAL A 85 14.45 9.96 6.28
CA VAL A 85 13.05 9.55 6.28
C VAL A 85 12.21 10.56 5.49
N LEU A 86 11.44 10.03 4.54
CA LEU A 86 10.37 10.74 3.86
C LEU A 86 9.04 10.08 4.21
N TRP A 87 8.01 10.90 4.24
CA TRP A 87 6.68 10.47 4.61
C TRP A 87 5.73 10.49 3.42
N TYR A 88 4.73 9.67 3.45
CA TYR A 88 3.55 9.91 2.63
C TYR A 88 2.28 9.81 3.47
N SER A 89 1.27 10.59 3.11
CA SER A 89 -0.03 10.60 3.79
C SER A 89 -1.16 10.96 2.82
N ALA A 90 -2.20 10.13 2.82
CA ALA A 90 -3.44 10.42 2.11
C ALA A 90 -4.46 11.19 2.97
N ARG A 91 -4.09 11.61 4.18
CA ARG A 91 -4.99 12.25 5.15
C ARG A 91 -4.60 13.66 5.52
N GLN A 92 -3.31 13.97 5.56
CA GLN A 92 -2.81 15.25 6.07
C GLN A 92 -1.44 15.60 5.49
N PRO A 93 -1.05 16.90 5.53
CA PRO A 93 0.30 17.31 5.21
C PRO A 93 1.36 16.66 6.10
N VAL A 94 2.53 16.38 5.52
CA VAL A 94 3.71 15.87 6.22
C VAL A 94 4.87 16.84 6.07
N ARG A 95 5.86 16.75 6.98
CA ARG A 95 7.02 17.62 7.00
C ARG A 95 7.81 17.58 5.68
N GLU A 96 8.05 16.37 5.20
CA GLU A 96 8.80 16.10 3.97
C GLU A 96 8.31 14.80 3.33
N GLY A 97 8.02 14.84 2.03
CA GLY A 97 7.53 13.69 1.29
C GLY A 97 6.37 14.00 0.36
N VAL A 98 5.37 13.12 0.29
CA VAL A 98 4.22 13.23 -0.60
C VAL A 98 2.92 13.14 0.18
N PHE A 99 2.02 14.09 -0.03
CA PHE A 99 0.77 14.15 0.74
C PHE A 99 -0.38 14.80 -0.04
N ILE A 100 -1.58 14.65 0.50
CA ILE A 100 -2.77 15.33 0.00
C ILE A 100 -2.90 16.72 0.62
N LYS A 101 -3.25 17.72 -0.21
CA LYS A 101 -3.64 19.06 0.20
C LYS A 101 -4.85 19.50 -0.62
N GLY A 102 -6.02 19.54 0.02
CA GLY A 102 -7.27 19.67 -0.73
C GLY A 102 -7.45 18.51 -1.72
N ASN A 103 -7.61 18.83 -3.00
CA ASN A 103 -7.76 17.85 -4.09
C ASN A 103 -6.45 17.62 -4.87
N SER A 104 -5.31 18.10 -4.37
CA SER A 104 -4.03 17.99 -5.07
C SER A 104 -3.08 17.07 -4.31
N MET A 105 -2.23 16.37 -5.05
CA MET A 105 -1.06 15.71 -4.51
C MET A 105 0.09 16.72 -4.47
N VAL A 106 0.76 16.81 -3.34
CA VAL A 106 1.92 17.68 -3.14
C VAL A 106 3.16 16.82 -2.95
N ILE A 107 4.23 17.12 -3.70
CA ILE A 107 5.58 16.60 -3.45
C ILE A 107 6.38 17.73 -2.80
N ALA A 108 6.69 17.59 -1.51
CA ALA A 108 7.46 18.53 -0.71
C ALA A 108 8.77 17.87 -0.25
N ILE A 109 9.83 18.01 -1.03
CA ILE A 109 11.14 17.38 -0.79
C ILE A 109 12.23 18.42 -1.11
N ASP A 110 13.29 18.46 -0.30
CA ASP A 110 14.43 19.41 -0.43
C ASP A 110 14.00 20.88 -0.34
N GLY A 111 13.02 21.19 0.50
CA GLY A 111 12.52 22.56 0.66
C GLY A 111 11.69 23.08 -0.52
N VAL A 112 11.48 22.26 -1.55
CA VAL A 112 10.64 22.58 -2.71
C VAL A 112 9.32 21.87 -2.58
N SER A 113 8.22 22.62 -2.56
CA SER A 113 6.86 22.11 -2.56
C SER A 113 6.21 22.35 -3.93
N THR A 114 5.66 21.34 -4.53
CA THR A 114 5.02 21.44 -5.86
C THR A 114 3.75 20.62 -5.88
N ASP A 115 2.65 21.23 -6.32
CA ASP A 115 1.42 20.55 -6.60
C ASP A 115 1.58 19.70 -7.88
N VAL A 116 1.15 18.44 -7.81
CA VAL A 116 1.13 17.52 -8.94
C VAL A 116 -0.32 17.37 -9.36
N PRO A 117 -0.70 17.84 -10.57
CA PRO A 117 -2.07 17.73 -11.06
C PRO A 117 -2.43 16.26 -11.36
N GLY A 118 -3.73 16.00 -11.48
CA GLY A 118 -4.24 14.71 -11.95
C GLY A 118 -4.81 13.80 -10.86
N LEU A 119 -4.75 14.20 -9.59
CA LEU A 119 -5.31 13.37 -8.51
C LEU A 119 -6.82 13.16 -8.66
N SER A 120 -7.56 14.17 -9.14
CA SER A 120 -9.00 14.08 -9.42
C SER A 120 -9.33 13.14 -10.59
N GLU A 121 -8.37 12.84 -11.44
CA GLU A 121 -8.51 11.98 -12.62
C GLU A 121 -8.09 10.53 -12.33
N VAL A 122 -7.62 10.25 -11.11
CA VAL A 122 -7.24 8.89 -10.69
C VAL A 122 -8.47 8.00 -10.70
N LYS A 123 -8.42 6.96 -11.51
CA LYS A 123 -9.53 6.00 -11.69
C LYS A 123 -9.57 4.89 -10.63
N LEU A 124 -8.57 4.84 -9.77
CA LEU A 124 -8.45 3.79 -8.77
C LEU A 124 -9.25 4.15 -7.52
N PRO A 125 -10.27 3.36 -7.13
CA PRO A 125 -11.06 3.64 -5.94
C PRO A 125 -10.27 3.35 -4.66
N GLY A 126 -10.56 4.11 -3.61
CA GLY A 126 -10.09 3.83 -2.24
C GLY A 126 -8.82 4.56 -1.81
N VAL A 127 -8.80 4.93 -0.54
CA VAL A 127 -7.68 5.65 0.11
C VAL A 127 -6.37 4.86 0.03
N HIS A 128 -6.43 3.54 0.10
CA HIS A 128 -5.25 2.68 -0.01
C HIS A 128 -4.55 2.83 -1.37
N ASN A 129 -5.29 3.05 -2.45
CA ASN A 129 -4.71 3.31 -3.76
C ASN A 129 -4.04 4.69 -3.82
N LEU A 130 -4.61 5.70 -3.17
CA LEU A 130 -3.95 7.00 -3.02
C LEU A 130 -2.64 6.86 -2.23
N GLN A 131 -2.63 6.09 -1.15
CA GLN A 131 -1.43 5.79 -0.38
C GLN A 131 -0.36 5.12 -1.24
N ASN A 132 -0.73 4.13 -2.06
CA ASN A 132 0.18 3.46 -2.98
C ASN A 132 0.74 4.44 -4.03
N ILE A 133 -0.09 5.32 -4.60
CA ILE A 133 0.33 6.37 -5.54
C ILE A 133 1.33 7.30 -4.88
N PHE A 134 1.08 7.75 -3.65
CA PHE A 134 1.96 8.68 -2.94
C PHE A 134 3.30 8.02 -2.59
N ALA A 135 3.29 6.78 -2.13
CA ALA A 135 4.50 6.01 -1.89
C ALA A 135 5.34 5.82 -3.15
N ALA A 136 4.70 5.42 -4.26
CA ALA A 136 5.35 5.26 -5.56
C ALA A 136 5.89 6.58 -6.11
N SER A 137 5.13 7.68 -5.96
CA SER A 137 5.55 9.02 -6.39
C SER A 137 6.78 9.50 -5.63
N CYS A 138 6.82 9.25 -4.32
CA CYS A 138 7.96 9.58 -3.49
C CYS A 138 9.22 8.79 -3.94
N ALA A 139 9.08 7.49 -4.13
CA ALA A 139 10.17 6.64 -4.61
C ALA A 139 10.65 7.01 -6.01
N ALA A 140 9.72 7.28 -6.93
CA ALA A 140 10.04 7.69 -8.28
C ALA A 140 10.80 9.04 -8.30
N TYR A 141 10.37 10.00 -7.47
CA TYR A 141 11.05 11.28 -7.34
C TYR A 141 12.49 11.12 -6.84
N LEU A 142 12.71 10.34 -5.80
CA LEU A 142 14.04 10.01 -5.28
C LEU A 142 14.92 9.27 -6.30
N ALA A 143 14.30 8.47 -7.15
CA ALA A 143 14.97 7.77 -8.25
C ALA A 143 15.26 8.67 -9.47
N GLY A 144 14.97 9.97 -9.39
CA GLY A 144 15.28 10.98 -10.42
C GLY A 144 14.14 11.26 -11.41
N ALA A 145 12.93 10.73 -11.20
CA ALA A 145 11.79 11.08 -12.03
C ALA A 145 11.37 12.54 -11.85
N ARG A 146 11.08 13.22 -12.97
CA ARG A 146 10.61 14.61 -12.92
C ARG A 146 9.12 14.67 -12.58
N ARG A 147 8.70 15.61 -11.75
CA ARG A 147 7.31 15.78 -11.28
C ARG A 147 6.24 15.75 -12.38
N PRO A 148 6.41 16.42 -13.55
CA PRO A 148 5.42 16.33 -14.61
C PRO A 148 5.24 14.91 -15.17
N HIS A 149 6.30 14.12 -15.20
CA HIS A 149 6.24 12.72 -15.64
C HIS A 149 5.51 11.86 -14.61
N ILE A 150 5.76 12.08 -13.31
CA ILE A 150 5.03 11.39 -12.24
C ILE A 150 3.52 11.64 -12.39
N GLY A 151 3.09 12.89 -12.54
CA GLY A 151 1.68 13.23 -12.74
C GLY A 151 1.07 12.55 -13.97
N LYS A 152 1.79 12.56 -15.11
CA LYS A 152 1.34 11.90 -16.34
C LYS A 152 1.13 10.39 -16.15
N GLU A 153 2.07 9.72 -15.49
CA GLU A 153 1.99 8.27 -15.26
C GLU A 153 0.88 7.90 -14.29
N ILE A 154 0.62 8.74 -13.27
CA ILE A 154 -0.51 8.55 -12.35
C ILE A 154 -1.84 8.59 -13.11
N MET A 155 -2.04 9.55 -14.01
CA MET A 155 -3.26 9.67 -14.82
C MET A 155 -3.42 8.51 -15.81
N ALA A 156 -2.31 8.00 -16.33
CA ALA A 156 -2.31 6.89 -17.29
C ALA A 156 -2.52 5.52 -16.63
N PHE A 157 -2.24 5.41 -15.33
CA PHE A 157 -2.30 4.12 -14.64
C PHE A 157 -3.74 3.70 -14.34
N THR A 158 -4.15 2.58 -14.90
CA THR A 158 -5.52 2.04 -14.78
C THR A 158 -5.71 0.96 -13.72
N GLY A 159 -4.64 0.63 -12.98
CA GLY A 159 -4.65 -0.43 -11.97
C GLY A 159 -3.90 -1.69 -12.41
N LEU A 160 -3.97 -2.69 -11.57
CA LEU A 160 -3.40 -4.02 -11.80
C LEU A 160 -4.52 -5.04 -11.98
N GLU A 161 -4.30 -6.03 -12.82
CA GLU A 161 -5.20 -7.18 -12.93
C GLU A 161 -5.47 -7.80 -11.55
N HIS A 162 -6.73 -8.11 -11.29
CA HIS A 162 -7.22 -8.75 -10.08
C HIS A 162 -7.08 -7.92 -8.79
N ARG A 163 -6.82 -6.61 -8.88
CA ARG A 163 -6.77 -5.68 -7.74
C ARG A 163 -7.74 -4.52 -7.95
N LEU A 164 -8.96 -4.65 -7.41
CA LEU A 164 -10.09 -3.74 -7.67
C LEU A 164 -10.21 -3.41 -9.17
N GLU A 165 -9.93 -4.40 -9.99
CA GLU A 165 -9.94 -4.30 -11.44
C GLU A 165 -11.37 -4.09 -11.94
N PHE A 166 -11.63 -2.97 -12.60
CA PHE A 166 -12.90 -2.79 -13.31
C PHE A 166 -12.98 -3.74 -14.50
N VAL A 167 -13.93 -4.66 -14.47
CA VAL A 167 -14.10 -5.68 -15.51
C VAL A 167 -15.04 -5.16 -16.61
N ARG A 168 -16.24 -4.73 -16.20
CA ARG A 168 -17.28 -4.21 -17.12
C ARG A 168 -18.46 -3.63 -16.35
N GLU A 169 -19.33 -2.97 -17.12
CA GLU A 169 -20.66 -2.56 -16.67
C GLU A 169 -21.73 -3.26 -17.50
N VAL A 170 -22.76 -3.80 -16.85
CA VAL A 170 -23.91 -4.42 -17.49
C VAL A 170 -25.19 -3.90 -16.84
N ALA A 171 -26.06 -3.31 -17.62
CA ALA A 171 -27.35 -2.75 -17.16
C ALA A 171 -27.19 -1.81 -15.93
N GLY A 172 -26.16 -0.96 -15.92
CA GLY A 172 -25.87 -0.02 -14.84
C GLY A 172 -25.20 -0.65 -13.61
N VAL A 173 -24.88 -1.93 -13.64
CA VAL A 173 -24.14 -2.63 -12.58
C VAL A 173 -22.69 -2.77 -12.98
N GLN A 174 -21.80 -2.24 -12.13
CA GLN A 174 -20.36 -2.34 -12.33
C GLN A 174 -19.80 -3.60 -11.66
N TYR A 175 -18.94 -4.30 -12.37
CA TYR A 175 -18.29 -5.51 -11.92
C TYR A 175 -16.80 -5.26 -11.71
N PHE A 176 -16.31 -5.62 -10.53
CA PHE A 176 -14.90 -5.50 -10.15
C PHE A 176 -14.33 -6.85 -9.75
N ASN A 177 -13.08 -7.10 -10.13
CA ASN A 177 -12.32 -8.28 -9.74
C ASN A 177 -11.24 -7.87 -8.74
N ASP A 178 -11.30 -8.43 -7.54
CA ASP A 178 -10.31 -8.21 -6.48
C ASP A 178 -9.80 -9.53 -5.89
N SER A 179 -9.59 -10.51 -6.74
CA SER A 179 -9.13 -11.85 -6.32
C SER A 179 -7.74 -11.87 -5.69
N LYS A 180 -6.99 -10.77 -5.77
CA LYS A 180 -5.74 -10.53 -5.02
C LYS A 180 -5.96 -10.12 -3.56
N ALA A 181 -7.17 -9.76 -3.15
CA ALA A 181 -7.53 -9.54 -1.74
C ALA A 181 -7.60 -10.88 -1.00
N THR A 182 -6.48 -11.37 -0.53
CA THR A 182 -6.34 -12.70 0.09
C THR A 182 -6.37 -12.67 1.62
N THR A 183 -6.65 -11.51 2.23
CA THR A 183 -6.80 -11.32 3.68
C THR A 183 -8.07 -10.54 3.99
N PRO A 184 -8.66 -10.71 5.20
CA PRO A 184 -9.83 -9.93 5.63
C PRO A 184 -9.59 -8.42 5.51
N GLU A 185 -8.41 -7.92 5.89
CA GLU A 185 -8.07 -6.49 5.85
C GLU A 185 -8.09 -5.93 4.43
N SER A 186 -7.57 -6.69 3.45
CA SER A 186 -7.62 -6.29 2.06
C SER A 186 -9.05 -6.27 1.52
N ALA A 187 -9.88 -7.25 1.90
CA ALA A 187 -11.30 -7.26 1.52
C ALA A 187 -12.08 -6.09 2.16
N ILE A 188 -11.80 -5.75 3.44
CA ILE A 188 -12.36 -4.57 4.11
C ILE A 188 -11.99 -3.29 3.35
N ALA A 189 -10.72 -3.14 2.99
CA ALA A 189 -10.25 -1.99 2.21
C ALA A 189 -10.97 -1.89 0.86
N ALA A 190 -11.18 -3.02 0.19
CA ALA A 190 -11.86 -3.09 -1.10
C ALA A 190 -13.33 -2.67 -1.00
N ILE A 191 -14.12 -3.27 -0.10
CA ILE A 191 -15.54 -2.92 0.03
C ILE A 191 -15.76 -1.49 0.52
N SER A 192 -14.86 -0.99 1.36
CA SER A 192 -14.89 0.40 1.86
C SER A 192 -14.49 1.44 0.82
N ALA A 193 -13.94 1.04 -0.31
CA ALA A 193 -13.54 1.94 -1.38
C ALA A 193 -14.74 2.49 -2.20
N PHE A 194 -15.90 1.84 -2.10
CA PHE A 194 -17.10 2.20 -2.85
C PHE A 194 -18.03 3.12 -2.05
N GLN A 195 -18.59 4.11 -2.74
CA GLN A 195 -19.60 5.02 -2.16
C GLN A 195 -20.97 4.37 -2.08
N SER A 196 -21.28 3.46 -3.00
CA SER A 196 -22.54 2.71 -3.04
C SER A 196 -22.38 1.33 -2.43
N PRO A 197 -23.43 0.79 -1.79
CA PRO A 197 -23.41 -0.58 -1.29
C PRO A 197 -23.10 -1.60 -2.38
N VAL A 198 -22.22 -2.55 -2.09
CA VAL A 198 -21.78 -3.57 -3.03
C VAL A 198 -22.48 -4.91 -2.80
N ILE A 199 -22.58 -5.74 -3.84
CA ILE A 199 -22.83 -7.17 -3.72
C ILE A 199 -21.46 -7.85 -3.71
N LEU A 200 -21.09 -8.42 -2.56
CA LEU A 200 -19.78 -9.02 -2.36
C LEU A 200 -19.86 -10.54 -2.60
N ILE A 201 -18.96 -11.05 -3.42
CA ILE A 201 -18.69 -12.49 -3.52
C ILE A 201 -17.35 -12.73 -2.85
N ALA A 202 -17.34 -13.46 -1.73
CA ALA A 202 -16.15 -13.71 -0.95
C ALA A 202 -16.02 -15.17 -0.54
N GLY A 203 -14.79 -15.61 -0.33
CA GLY A 203 -14.50 -16.95 0.16
C GLY A 203 -13.10 -17.41 -0.17
N GLY A 204 -12.76 -18.60 0.28
CA GLY A 204 -11.44 -19.17 0.07
C GLY A 204 -11.11 -20.24 1.08
N SER A 205 -9.84 -20.38 1.42
CA SER A 205 -9.33 -21.24 2.47
C SER A 205 -8.96 -20.43 3.71
N ASP A 206 -9.18 -21.02 4.86
CA ASP A 206 -8.84 -20.43 6.14
C ASP A 206 -7.31 -20.38 6.34
N LYS A 207 -6.81 -19.22 6.79
CA LYS A 207 -5.41 -18.98 7.15
C LYS A 207 -5.26 -18.61 8.62
N GLY A 208 -6.25 -18.91 9.46
CA GLY A 208 -6.25 -18.57 10.88
C GLY A 208 -6.60 -17.11 11.20
N SER A 209 -7.14 -16.37 10.25
CA SER A 209 -7.54 -14.97 10.47
C SER A 209 -8.90 -14.88 11.17
N SER A 210 -9.09 -13.86 12.04
CA SER A 210 -10.42 -13.46 12.52
C SER A 210 -11.22 -12.82 11.39
N PHE A 211 -12.51 -13.11 11.33
CA PHE A 211 -13.45 -12.52 10.37
C PHE A 211 -14.38 -11.47 11.00
N GLU A 212 -14.23 -11.15 12.29
CA GLU A 212 -15.13 -10.22 12.99
C GLU A 212 -15.15 -8.83 12.35
N ALA A 213 -13.99 -8.21 12.17
CA ALA A 213 -13.88 -6.90 11.53
C ALA A 213 -14.36 -6.92 10.06
N PHE A 214 -14.18 -8.04 9.36
CA PHE A 214 -14.69 -8.22 8.01
C PHE A 214 -16.22 -8.30 8.00
N ALA A 215 -16.82 -9.04 8.94
CA ALA A 215 -18.27 -9.11 9.09
C ALA A 215 -18.88 -7.74 9.39
N GLU A 216 -18.29 -6.97 10.30
CA GLU A 216 -18.71 -5.58 10.60
C GLU A 216 -18.65 -4.69 9.35
N ALA A 217 -17.58 -4.79 8.58
CA ALA A 217 -17.42 -4.04 7.34
C ALA A 217 -18.46 -4.47 6.28
N CYS A 218 -18.77 -5.76 6.18
CA CYS A 218 -19.84 -6.26 5.31
C CYS A 218 -21.20 -5.67 5.69
N VAL A 219 -21.55 -5.65 6.97
CA VAL A 219 -22.81 -5.06 7.44
C VAL A 219 -22.91 -3.57 7.06
N LYS A 220 -21.80 -2.87 7.11
CA LYS A 220 -21.75 -1.42 6.82
C LYS A 220 -21.78 -1.10 5.32
N HIS A 221 -21.11 -1.88 4.49
CA HIS A 221 -20.83 -1.51 3.09
C HIS A 221 -21.47 -2.45 2.06
N ALA A 222 -21.84 -3.68 2.43
CA ALA A 222 -22.42 -4.62 1.50
C ALA A 222 -23.96 -4.62 1.56
N ARG A 223 -24.59 -4.63 0.40
CA ARG A 223 -26.04 -4.89 0.26
C ARG A 223 -26.35 -6.38 0.43
N SER A 224 -25.44 -7.23 -0.03
CA SER A 224 -25.53 -8.67 0.07
C SER A 224 -24.14 -9.29 0.03
N VAL A 225 -23.97 -10.42 0.69
CA VAL A 225 -22.73 -11.18 0.69
C VAL A 225 -23.04 -12.61 0.23
N ILE A 226 -22.30 -13.07 -0.78
CA ILE A 226 -22.36 -14.44 -1.30
C ILE A 226 -21.07 -15.12 -0.88
N LEU A 227 -21.17 -16.08 0.03
CA LEU A 227 -20.01 -16.80 0.55
C LEU A 227 -19.79 -18.08 -0.25
N ILE A 228 -18.53 -18.33 -0.65
CA ILE A 228 -18.13 -19.51 -1.42
C ILE A 228 -16.89 -20.17 -0.80
N GLY A 229 -16.64 -21.44 -1.18
CA GLY A 229 -15.43 -22.15 -0.75
C GLY A 229 -15.49 -22.65 0.70
N LYS A 230 -14.31 -23.01 1.24
CA LYS A 230 -14.18 -23.67 2.54
C LYS A 230 -14.55 -22.80 3.75
N THR A 231 -14.45 -21.48 3.60
CA THR A 231 -14.76 -20.51 4.67
C THR A 231 -16.21 -20.03 4.67
N ALA A 232 -17.05 -20.53 3.76
CA ALA A 232 -18.45 -20.09 3.65
C ALA A 232 -19.31 -20.37 4.89
N GLN A 233 -18.90 -21.30 5.76
CA GLN A 233 -19.65 -21.68 6.98
C GLN A 233 -19.08 -21.05 8.25
N LYS A 234 -18.04 -20.25 8.15
CA LYS A 234 -17.44 -19.48 9.24
C LYS A 234 -18.03 -18.08 9.32
#